data_e3f957bca450e6715cc55adad533b2a1
#
_entry.id   e3f957bca450e6715cc55adad533b2a1
#
_cell.length_a   1.000
_cell.length_b   1.000
_cell.length_c   1.000
_cell.angle_alpha   90.00
_cell.angle_beta   90.00
_cell.angle_gamma   90.00
#
_symmetry.space_group_name_H-M   'P 1'
#
loop_
_entity.id
_entity.type
_entity.pdbx_description
1 polymer ?
#
loop_
_entity_poly.entity_id
_entity_poly.type
_entity_poly.pdbx_seq_one_letter_code
_entity_poly.pdbx_strand_id
1 'polypeptide(L)'
;MGGLWDDLHIFAMDIMTIKSDRIHIYILNNTFMNKQAITLLFMLPVLTAGAQNPIIRGIYAADPTARVFNDKVYVYPSHDIMPPEGQRQDWFCMADYHVFSSENLTDWTDHGMIISQENVPWGNPEGYSMWAPDCVYKDGKYYFYFPDAPKEGRGFAIGVATADSPEGPFVCEPEPIKGVMGIDPCVLVDNDGQAYIYWSGMGIRGAKLKANMKELDGELTELRFPGNANAQAPNIPPILVGGQAMEGLPEGFKEGPFAFRRGDWYYLTFPWVRGDTSNGQNPTETLAYSMSRSPLGPWDFKGIIMAEHDNTCWTNHHSIVEYKGQWYIFYHRNDYSPSDDKRRSARVEKIAFNDDGTIQEVFQTKRGVGISQATSVLQPDRYSAASDDVSVAYVDTLDRFQGWQVSLPKPGSWLCYSDVDFSGVTKGNAMVRVKACADAEFSLREGSMNTGTVIARFKVKGGKDASKGEWMTLTAPLEYTPKGVTDLAITCELGAVDIDWVQF
;
A
#
# COMPACT_ATOMS: atom_id res chain seq x y z
N MET A 1 4.77 -47.11 -55.99
CA MET A 1 4.12 -45.90 -55.61
C MET A 1 4.35 -45.81 -54.14
N GLY A 2 5.36 -45.31 -53.60
CA GLY A 2 6.17 -44.17 -53.89
C GLY A 2 5.86 -43.05 -52.96
N GLY A 3 6.62 -42.95 -51.94
CA GLY A 3 7.24 -41.74 -51.55
C GLY A 3 6.62 -40.90 -50.42
N LEU A 4 7.50 -40.32 -49.72
CA LEU A 4 7.42 -39.16 -48.81
C LEU A 4 6.95 -39.43 -47.37
N TRP A 5 7.87 -39.91 -46.59
CA TRP A 5 8.02 -39.59 -45.18
C TRP A 5 9.50 -39.81 -44.80
N ASP A 6 10.33 -38.81 -45.04
CA ASP A 6 11.63 -38.67 -44.41
C ASP A 6 11.95 -37.17 -44.35
N ASP A 7 12.40 -36.75 -43.20
CA ASP A 7 12.94 -35.45 -42.78
C ASP A 7 12.06 -34.66 -41.85
N LEU A 8 11.80 -35.21 -40.64
CA LEU A 8 11.63 -34.41 -39.44
C LEU A 8 12.87 -34.60 -38.55
N HIS A 9 13.89 -33.78 -38.78
CA HIS A 9 14.97 -33.64 -37.83
C HIS A 9 14.42 -32.99 -36.56
N ILE A 10 14.24 -33.80 -35.53
CA ILE A 10 13.98 -33.33 -34.15
C ILE A 10 15.27 -32.70 -33.68
N PHE A 11 15.32 -31.36 -33.59
CA PHE A 11 16.38 -30.65 -32.89
C PHE A 11 16.19 -30.86 -31.40
N ALA A 12 17.07 -31.59 -30.76
CA ALA A 12 17.17 -31.62 -29.30
C ALA A 12 17.68 -30.26 -28.83
N MET A 13 16.85 -29.55 -28.07
CA MET A 13 17.25 -28.33 -27.37
C MET A 13 17.75 -28.71 -25.97
N ASP A 14 19.04 -28.55 -25.72
CA ASP A 14 19.56 -28.58 -24.35
C ASP A 14 19.23 -27.25 -23.66
N ILE A 15 18.29 -27.31 -22.74
CA ILE A 15 17.91 -26.17 -21.89
C ILE A 15 18.72 -26.25 -20.60
N MET A 16 19.67 -25.36 -20.46
CA MET A 16 20.38 -25.17 -19.19
C MET A 16 19.69 -24.07 -18.37
N THR A 17 19.07 -24.46 -17.26
CA THR A 17 18.39 -23.53 -16.35
C THR A 17 19.38 -23.07 -15.27
N ILE A 18 19.76 -21.81 -15.31
CA ILE A 18 20.51 -21.20 -14.21
C ILE A 18 19.48 -20.49 -13.30
N LYS A 19 19.28 -21.01 -12.09
CA LYS A 19 18.49 -20.34 -11.05
C LYS A 19 19.34 -19.23 -10.43
N SER A 20 19.09 -18.01 -10.77
CA SER A 20 19.37 -16.86 -9.94
C SER A 20 18.05 -16.13 -9.78
N ASP A 21 17.80 -15.68 -8.59
CA ASP A 21 16.51 -15.16 -8.11
C ASP A 21 15.65 -14.49 -9.17
N ARG A 22 14.59 -15.18 -9.58
CA ARG A 22 13.43 -14.72 -10.39
C ARG A 22 13.64 -14.31 -11.84
N ILE A 23 14.78 -14.58 -12.48
CA ILE A 23 14.94 -14.40 -13.92
C ILE A 23 15.20 -15.76 -14.55
N HIS A 24 14.28 -16.22 -15.39
CA HIS A 24 14.51 -17.40 -16.22
C HIS A 24 15.21 -16.94 -17.51
N ILE A 25 16.52 -17.19 -17.60
CA ILE A 25 17.28 -16.89 -18.81
C ILE A 25 17.32 -18.18 -19.64
N TYR A 26 16.70 -18.13 -20.83
CA TYR A 26 16.82 -19.21 -21.80
C TYR A 26 18.04 -18.94 -22.70
N ILE A 27 19.06 -19.79 -22.63
CA ILE A 27 20.20 -19.72 -23.53
C ILE A 27 19.96 -20.72 -24.67
N LEU A 28 19.77 -20.19 -25.87
CA LEU A 28 19.73 -20.99 -27.07
C LEU A 28 21.18 -21.21 -27.58
N ASN A 29 21.70 -22.43 -27.43
CA ASN A 29 22.96 -22.81 -28.04
C ASN A 29 22.73 -23.06 -29.53
N ASN A 30 23.07 -22.07 -30.34
CA ASN A 30 23.12 -22.26 -31.82
C ASN A 30 24.55 -22.05 -32.29
N THR A 31 25.14 -23.08 -32.85
CA THR A 31 26.58 -23.18 -33.21
C THR A 31 27.00 -22.25 -34.36
N PHE A 32 26.14 -21.32 -34.80
CA PHE A 32 26.43 -20.41 -35.93
C PHE A 32 26.01 -18.93 -35.66
N MET A 33 26.04 -18.44 -34.41
CA MET A 33 25.88 -16.99 -34.20
C MET A 33 27.20 -16.32 -33.93
N ASN A 34 27.53 -15.37 -34.79
CA ASN A 34 28.74 -14.52 -34.71
C ASN A 34 28.78 -13.77 -33.36
N LYS A 35 29.94 -13.68 -32.73
CA LYS A 35 30.15 -13.04 -31.41
C LYS A 35 29.61 -11.60 -31.27
N GLN A 36 29.28 -10.94 -32.39
CA GLN A 36 28.67 -9.60 -32.38
C GLN A 36 27.13 -9.60 -32.15
N ALA A 37 26.45 -10.72 -32.32
CA ALA A 37 25.00 -10.81 -32.11
C ALA A 37 24.61 -11.06 -30.63
N ILE A 38 25.54 -11.56 -29.83
CA ILE A 38 25.30 -11.85 -28.40
C ILE A 38 25.28 -10.57 -27.53
N THR A 39 25.91 -9.50 -27.99
CA THR A 39 25.97 -8.23 -27.25
C THR A 39 24.67 -7.40 -27.35
N LEU A 40 23.78 -7.73 -28.29
CA LEU A 40 22.52 -6.98 -28.49
C LEU A 40 21.33 -7.54 -27.69
N LEU A 41 21.46 -8.71 -27.08
CA LEU A 41 20.35 -9.36 -26.33
C LEU A 41 20.33 -9.01 -24.82
N PHE A 42 21.27 -8.21 -24.35
CA PHE A 42 21.42 -7.88 -22.92
C PHE A 42 20.93 -6.48 -22.52
N MET A 43 20.25 -5.76 -23.40
CA MET A 43 19.56 -4.53 -23.04
C MET A 43 18.03 -4.67 -23.14
N LEU A 44 17.45 -5.61 -22.38
CA LEU A 44 16.12 -5.38 -21.88
C LEU A 44 16.26 -4.31 -20.78
N PRO A 45 15.59 -3.16 -20.88
CA PRO A 45 15.56 -2.22 -19.78
C PRO A 45 14.98 -2.97 -18.57
N VAL A 46 15.74 -3.03 -17.49
CA VAL A 46 15.16 -3.31 -16.18
C VAL A 46 14.18 -2.16 -15.99
N LEU A 47 12.91 -2.42 -16.08
CA LEU A 47 11.85 -1.49 -15.71
C LEU A 47 11.99 -1.29 -14.20
N THR A 48 12.80 -0.34 -13.79
CA THR A 48 12.78 0.15 -12.42
C THR A 48 11.45 0.85 -12.25
N ALA A 49 10.51 0.20 -11.58
CA ALA A 49 9.27 0.82 -11.20
C ALA A 49 9.60 2.00 -10.27
N GLY A 50 9.35 3.20 -10.71
CA GLY A 50 9.46 4.39 -9.86
C GLY A 50 8.49 4.30 -8.67
N ALA A 51 8.79 5.00 -7.59
CA ALA A 51 7.93 5.12 -6.41
C ALA A 51 6.54 5.59 -6.81
N GLN A 52 5.51 4.85 -6.46
CA GLN A 52 4.14 5.12 -6.89
C GLN A 52 3.14 4.43 -5.97
N ASN A 53 2.08 5.16 -5.60
CA ASN A 53 0.91 4.57 -4.98
C ASN A 53 0.00 3.91 -6.05
N PRO A 54 -0.56 2.73 -5.79
CA PRO A 54 -0.29 1.89 -4.62
C PRO A 54 1.07 1.19 -4.70
N ILE A 55 1.68 0.95 -3.53
CA ILE A 55 3.04 0.39 -3.41
C ILE A 55 3.11 -1.11 -3.70
N ILE A 56 2.02 -1.84 -3.49
CA ILE A 56 1.90 -3.27 -3.74
C ILE A 56 0.97 -3.48 -4.94
N ARG A 57 1.40 -4.24 -5.94
CA ARG A 57 0.69 -4.35 -7.22
C ARG A 57 0.22 -5.76 -7.58
N GLY A 58 0.73 -6.79 -6.92
CA GLY A 58 0.45 -8.18 -7.26
C GLY A 58 -0.81 -8.74 -6.60
N ILE A 59 -1.25 -8.14 -5.50
CA ILE A 59 -2.41 -8.52 -4.71
C ILE A 59 -3.17 -7.29 -4.24
N TYR A 60 -4.40 -7.47 -3.77
CA TYR A 60 -5.09 -6.46 -2.99
C TYR A 60 -4.51 -6.45 -1.57
N ALA A 61 -3.91 -5.33 -1.18
CA ALA A 61 -3.19 -5.18 0.07
C ALA A 61 -3.85 -4.10 0.92
N ALA A 62 -4.52 -4.50 1.99
CA ALA A 62 -5.23 -3.64 2.90
C ALA A 62 -4.50 -3.50 4.24
N ASP A 63 -4.96 -2.59 5.09
CA ASP A 63 -4.55 -2.47 6.49
C ASP A 63 -3.01 -2.55 6.68
N PRO A 64 -2.21 -1.73 5.95
CA PRO A 64 -0.78 -1.94 5.84
C PRO A 64 -0.06 -1.59 7.14
N THR A 65 0.33 -2.61 7.90
CA THR A 65 1.24 -2.42 9.02
C THR A 65 2.68 -2.41 8.52
N ALA A 66 3.30 -1.24 8.62
CA ALA A 66 4.71 -1.05 8.32
C ALA A 66 5.55 -1.10 9.60
N ARG A 67 6.71 -1.76 9.53
CA ARG A 67 7.72 -1.81 10.58
C ARG A 67 9.12 -1.71 9.98
N VAL A 68 10.06 -1.19 10.74
CA VAL A 68 11.46 -1.08 10.32
C VAL A 68 12.28 -2.13 11.06
N PHE A 69 12.86 -3.06 10.29
CA PHE A 69 13.77 -4.08 10.79
C PHE A 69 15.00 -4.15 9.90
N ASN A 70 16.18 -4.24 10.49
CA ASN A 70 17.46 -4.42 9.76
C ASN A 70 17.65 -3.42 8.61
N ASP A 71 17.38 -2.14 8.86
CA ASP A 71 17.47 -1.04 7.88
C ASP A 71 16.57 -1.17 6.64
N LYS A 72 15.49 -1.98 6.73
CA LYS A 72 14.45 -2.12 5.72
C LYS A 72 13.08 -1.83 6.32
N VAL A 73 12.18 -1.33 5.49
CA VAL A 73 10.76 -1.28 5.81
C VAL A 73 10.11 -2.59 5.38
N TYR A 74 9.40 -3.21 6.31
CA TYR A 74 8.54 -4.37 6.07
C TYR A 74 7.09 -3.93 6.16
N VAL A 75 6.26 -4.37 5.23
CA VAL A 75 4.81 -4.13 5.23
C VAL A 75 4.10 -5.47 5.30
N TYR A 76 3.24 -5.60 6.28
CA TYR A 76 2.38 -6.76 6.54
C TYR A 76 0.92 -6.34 6.31
N PRO A 77 0.40 -6.46 5.09
CA PRO A 77 -0.99 -6.12 4.82
C PRO A 77 -1.92 -7.29 5.13
N SER A 78 -3.20 -6.99 5.32
CA SER A 78 -4.26 -7.95 5.07
C SER A 78 -4.35 -8.22 3.57
N HIS A 79 -4.68 -9.44 3.18
CA HIS A 79 -4.86 -9.82 1.78
C HIS A 79 -6.35 -9.93 1.44
N ASP A 80 -6.91 -8.88 0.87
CA ASP A 80 -8.29 -8.90 0.38
C ASP A 80 -8.41 -9.84 -0.84
N ILE A 81 -9.36 -10.76 -0.81
CA ILE A 81 -9.64 -11.67 -1.92
C ILE A 81 -11.09 -11.56 -2.37
N MET A 82 -11.38 -12.05 -3.57
CA MET A 82 -12.76 -12.23 -4.02
C MET A 82 -13.41 -13.31 -3.16
N PRO A 83 -14.59 -13.03 -2.54
CA PRO A 83 -15.24 -14.02 -1.71
C PRO A 83 -15.56 -15.29 -2.49
N PRO A 84 -15.19 -16.49 -2.01
CA PRO A 84 -15.56 -17.75 -2.61
C PRO A 84 -17.08 -17.94 -2.66
N GLU A 85 -17.55 -18.88 -3.47
CA GLU A 85 -18.94 -19.25 -3.52
C GLU A 85 -19.44 -19.71 -2.12
N GLY A 86 -20.56 -19.19 -1.69
CA GLY A 86 -21.13 -19.46 -0.36
C GLY A 86 -20.73 -18.44 0.72
N GLN A 87 -19.71 -17.64 0.48
CA GLN A 87 -19.36 -16.53 1.37
C GLN A 87 -20.16 -15.26 1.04
N ARG A 88 -20.25 -14.36 2.02
CA ARG A 88 -20.91 -13.08 1.85
C ARG A 88 -20.16 -12.21 0.83
N GLN A 89 -20.80 -11.94 -0.32
CA GLN A 89 -20.15 -11.30 -1.48
C GLN A 89 -19.88 -9.79 -1.30
N ASP A 90 -20.61 -9.12 -0.43
CA ASP A 90 -20.51 -7.69 -0.15
C ASP A 90 -19.75 -7.40 1.16
N TRP A 91 -18.80 -8.27 1.54
CA TRP A 91 -18.06 -8.13 2.77
C TRP A 91 -16.54 -8.36 2.58
N PHE A 92 -15.77 -8.03 3.61
CA PHE A 92 -14.34 -8.26 3.67
C PHE A 92 -14.05 -9.76 3.75
N CYS A 93 -13.15 -10.23 2.92
CA CYS A 93 -12.78 -11.64 2.80
C CYS A 93 -11.26 -11.75 2.70
N MET A 94 -10.61 -12.34 3.70
CA MET A 94 -9.16 -12.41 3.83
C MET A 94 -8.77 -13.76 4.42
N ALA A 95 -7.95 -14.52 3.70
CA ALA A 95 -7.60 -15.90 4.04
C ALA A 95 -6.15 -16.08 4.52
N ASP A 96 -5.30 -15.08 4.30
CA ASP A 96 -3.85 -15.18 4.55
C ASP A 96 -3.20 -13.81 4.72
N TYR A 97 -1.91 -13.84 5.09
CA TYR A 97 -1.03 -12.68 5.15
C TYR A 97 0.19 -12.88 4.28
N HIS A 98 0.60 -11.82 3.61
CA HIS A 98 1.87 -11.69 2.91
C HIS A 98 2.80 -10.72 3.65
N VAL A 99 4.08 -10.73 3.28
CA VAL A 99 5.02 -9.70 3.73
C VAL A 99 5.83 -9.17 2.55
N PHE A 100 5.99 -7.87 2.55
CA PHE A 100 6.75 -7.13 1.55
C PHE A 100 7.86 -6.34 2.24
N SER A 101 9.02 -6.19 1.59
CA SER A 101 10.08 -5.33 2.13
C SER A 101 10.67 -4.40 1.09
N SER A 102 11.20 -3.26 1.57
CA SER A 102 11.87 -2.27 0.73
C SER A 102 13.00 -1.58 1.48
N GLU A 103 14.09 -1.28 0.77
CA GLU A 103 15.22 -0.46 1.27
C GLU A 103 15.10 1.02 0.85
N ASN A 104 14.18 1.35 -0.09
CA ASN A 104 14.06 2.68 -0.69
C ASN A 104 12.60 3.17 -0.81
N LEU A 105 11.61 2.40 -0.36
CA LEU A 105 10.17 2.66 -0.45
C LEU A 105 9.60 2.72 -1.88
N THR A 106 10.40 2.37 -2.87
CA THR A 106 10.03 2.35 -4.29
C THR A 106 9.98 0.94 -4.85
N ASP A 107 11.02 0.15 -4.54
CA ASP A 107 11.16 -1.21 -4.99
C ASP A 107 10.78 -2.15 -3.85
N TRP A 108 9.76 -2.94 -4.06
CA TRP A 108 9.21 -3.84 -3.06
C TRP A 108 9.45 -5.29 -3.43
N THR A 109 10.02 -6.03 -2.50
CA THR A 109 10.18 -7.49 -2.62
C THR A 109 9.02 -8.17 -1.94
N ASP A 110 8.28 -8.99 -2.67
CA ASP A 110 7.27 -9.89 -2.14
C ASP A 110 7.95 -11.16 -1.64
N HIS A 111 7.84 -11.46 -0.34
CA HIS A 111 8.37 -12.68 0.29
C HIS A 111 7.35 -13.81 0.30
N GLY A 112 6.16 -13.56 -0.21
CA GLY A 112 5.08 -14.53 -0.27
C GLY A 112 4.23 -14.59 1.00
N MET A 113 3.37 -15.60 1.05
CA MET A 113 2.46 -15.85 2.15
C MET A 113 3.22 -16.34 3.39
N ILE A 114 2.91 -15.76 4.56
CA ILE A 114 3.55 -16.07 5.84
C ILE A 114 2.66 -16.88 6.78
N ILE A 115 1.35 -16.69 6.74
CA ILE A 115 0.34 -17.42 7.52
C ILE A 115 -0.94 -17.50 6.68
N SER A 116 -1.64 -18.64 6.71
CA SER A 116 -3.00 -18.79 6.19
C SER A 116 -3.97 -19.20 7.32
N GLN A 117 -5.27 -18.99 7.12
CA GLN A 117 -6.31 -19.38 8.08
C GLN A 117 -6.27 -20.88 8.42
N GLU A 118 -5.75 -21.73 7.53
CA GLU A 118 -5.57 -23.17 7.77
C GLU A 118 -4.46 -23.47 8.80
N ASN A 119 -3.52 -22.52 8.96
CA ASN A 119 -2.39 -22.64 9.89
C ASN A 119 -2.72 -22.16 11.31
N VAL A 120 -3.92 -21.60 11.54
CA VAL A 120 -4.34 -21.10 12.86
C VAL A 120 -5.01 -22.20 13.66
N PRO A 121 -4.39 -22.73 14.73
CA PRO A 121 -4.91 -23.92 15.43
C PRO A 121 -6.28 -23.72 16.07
N TRP A 122 -6.59 -22.51 16.51
CA TRP A 122 -7.85 -22.11 17.17
C TRP A 122 -8.83 -21.39 16.23
N GLY A 123 -8.36 -20.91 15.07
CA GLY A 123 -9.13 -20.14 14.10
C GLY A 123 -10.07 -20.98 13.25
N ASN A 124 -11.09 -20.36 12.71
CA ASN A 124 -12.01 -20.99 11.76
C ASN A 124 -11.37 -21.06 10.37
N PRO A 125 -11.02 -22.24 9.83
CA PRO A 125 -10.35 -22.37 8.54
C PRO A 125 -11.21 -21.97 7.32
N GLU A 126 -12.49 -21.65 7.54
CA GLU A 126 -13.43 -21.15 6.54
C GLU A 126 -13.98 -19.76 6.93
N GLY A 127 -13.33 -19.08 7.88
CA GLY A 127 -13.80 -17.80 8.43
C GLY A 127 -13.51 -16.61 7.54
N TYR A 128 -12.45 -16.68 6.73
CA TYR A 128 -11.94 -15.57 5.89
C TYR A 128 -11.80 -14.27 6.67
N SER A 129 -11.31 -14.38 7.90
CA SER A 129 -11.28 -13.33 8.91
C SER A 129 -9.87 -12.92 9.35
N MET A 130 -8.86 -13.18 8.51
CA MET A 130 -7.47 -12.79 8.69
C MET A 130 -7.30 -11.29 8.44
N TRP A 131 -7.92 -10.44 9.30
CA TRP A 131 -8.00 -8.99 9.11
C TRP A 131 -6.72 -8.29 9.59
N ALA A 132 -6.78 -6.98 9.83
CA ALA A 132 -5.62 -6.13 10.10
C ALA A 132 -4.60 -6.71 11.11
N PRO A 133 -3.34 -6.96 10.71
CA PRO A 133 -2.30 -7.53 11.56
C PRO A 133 -1.34 -6.48 12.11
N ASP A 134 -0.44 -6.91 13.01
CA ASP A 134 0.76 -6.18 13.40
C ASP A 134 1.96 -7.13 13.59
N CYS A 135 3.18 -6.59 13.47
CA CYS A 135 4.42 -7.34 13.69
C CYS A 135 5.43 -6.51 14.47
N VAL A 136 6.00 -7.06 15.54
CA VAL A 136 7.06 -6.40 16.30
C VAL A 136 8.22 -7.34 16.58
N TYR A 137 9.40 -6.76 16.81
CA TYR A 137 10.60 -7.49 17.23
C TYR A 137 10.87 -7.25 18.71
N LYS A 138 11.17 -8.33 19.42
CA LYS A 138 11.62 -8.26 20.82
C LYS A 138 12.47 -9.49 21.18
N ASP A 139 13.60 -9.24 21.84
CA ASP A 139 14.46 -10.27 22.43
C ASP A 139 14.83 -11.43 21.47
N GLY A 140 15.18 -11.09 20.22
CA GLY A 140 15.61 -12.07 19.22
C GLY A 140 14.49 -12.76 18.44
N LYS A 141 13.22 -12.37 18.65
CA LYS A 141 12.07 -12.96 17.98
C LYS A 141 11.17 -11.89 17.35
N TYR A 142 10.51 -12.26 16.27
CA TYR A 142 9.42 -11.52 15.66
C TYR A 142 8.10 -12.08 16.14
N TYR A 143 7.19 -11.20 16.55
CA TYR A 143 5.85 -11.51 17.05
C TYR A 143 4.84 -10.90 16.10
N PHE A 144 4.06 -11.74 15.45
CA PHE A 144 3.01 -11.35 14.53
C PHE A 144 1.66 -11.52 15.19
N TYR A 145 0.92 -10.43 15.33
CA TYR A 145 -0.40 -10.38 15.97
C TYR A 145 -1.46 -10.25 14.90
N PHE A 146 -2.52 -11.03 15.00
CA PHE A 146 -3.57 -11.04 13.99
C PHE A 146 -4.92 -11.42 14.61
N PRO A 147 -6.04 -10.82 14.12
CA PRO A 147 -7.37 -11.27 14.48
C PRO A 147 -7.77 -12.48 13.65
N ASP A 148 -8.58 -13.34 14.24
CA ASP A 148 -9.32 -14.37 13.51
C ASP A 148 -10.59 -14.72 14.26
N ALA A 149 -11.60 -15.25 13.53
CA ALA A 149 -12.81 -15.82 14.11
C ALA A 149 -12.46 -17.19 14.70
N PRO A 150 -12.75 -17.46 15.98
CA PRO A 150 -12.45 -18.76 16.58
C PRO A 150 -13.36 -19.86 16.02
N LYS A 151 -12.87 -21.11 16.00
CA LYS A 151 -13.65 -22.30 15.63
C LYS A 151 -14.92 -22.46 16.48
N GLU A 152 -14.79 -22.12 17.75
CA GLU A 152 -15.86 -22.18 18.72
C GLU A 152 -16.10 -20.80 19.33
N GLY A 153 -17.34 -20.38 19.44
CA GLY A 153 -17.69 -19.08 19.98
C GLY A 153 -18.21 -18.10 18.95
N ARG A 154 -18.08 -16.81 19.23
CA ARG A 154 -18.51 -15.69 18.37
C ARG A 154 -17.52 -14.53 18.45
N GLY A 155 -17.52 -13.73 17.40
CA GLY A 155 -16.66 -12.55 17.29
C GLY A 155 -15.25 -12.90 16.88
N PHE A 156 -14.31 -12.09 17.29
CA PHE A 156 -12.89 -12.21 16.95
C PHE A 156 -12.05 -12.37 18.21
N ALA A 157 -10.97 -13.13 18.09
CA ALA A 157 -9.90 -13.18 19.06
C ALA A 157 -8.57 -12.76 18.39
N ILE A 158 -7.58 -12.36 19.17
CA ILE A 158 -6.26 -11.99 18.65
C ILE A 158 -5.26 -13.09 18.97
N GLY A 159 -4.66 -13.64 17.92
CA GLY A 159 -3.60 -14.64 17.99
C GLY A 159 -2.22 -14.02 17.93
N VAL A 160 -1.22 -14.86 18.24
CA VAL A 160 0.19 -14.54 18.08
C VAL A 160 0.85 -15.65 17.29
N ALA A 161 1.70 -15.28 16.35
CA ALA A 161 2.64 -16.21 15.72
C ALA A 161 4.07 -15.70 15.90
N THR A 162 5.07 -16.58 15.91
CA THR A 162 6.46 -16.19 16.13
C THR A 162 7.38 -16.70 15.03
N ALA A 163 8.43 -15.94 14.76
CA ALA A 163 9.47 -16.29 13.79
C ALA A 163 10.85 -15.81 14.23
N ASP A 164 11.90 -16.33 13.60
CA ASP A 164 13.30 -15.91 13.77
C ASP A 164 13.70 -14.85 12.72
N SER A 165 12.88 -14.64 11.68
CA SER A 165 13.07 -13.69 10.61
C SER A 165 11.79 -12.87 10.38
N PRO A 166 11.90 -11.60 9.96
CA PRO A 166 10.71 -10.79 9.65
C PRO A 166 9.91 -11.32 8.45
N GLU A 167 10.53 -12.13 7.59
CA GLU A 167 9.86 -12.79 6.47
C GLU A 167 9.23 -14.14 6.86
N GLY A 168 9.38 -14.57 8.12
CA GLY A 168 8.94 -15.88 8.60
C GLY A 168 9.98 -17.00 8.38
N PRO A 169 9.56 -18.28 8.39
CA PRO A 169 8.17 -18.74 8.58
C PRO A 169 7.65 -18.46 9.99
N PHE A 170 6.42 -18.01 10.08
CA PHE A 170 5.75 -17.77 11.35
C PHE A 170 5.02 -19.05 11.83
N VAL A 171 5.11 -19.32 13.14
CA VAL A 171 4.43 -20.43 13.78
C VAL A 171 3.39 -19.88 14.75
N CYS A 172 2.12 -20.22 14.52
CA CYS A 172 1.00 -19.76 15.34
C CYS A 172 1.02 -20.43 16.72
N GLU A 173 0.69 -19.64 17.76
CA GLU A 173 0.42 -20.17 19.08
C GLU A 173 -0.88 -21.01 19.06
N PRO A 174 -0.96 -22.05 19.92
CA PRO A 174 -2.11 -22.95 19.93
C PRO A 174 -3.42 -22.30 20.40
N GLU A 175 -3.35 -21.19 21.10
CA GLU A 175 -4.47 -20.44 21.65
C GLU A 175 -4.31 -18.93 21.41
N PRO A 176 -5.41 -18.17 21.29
CA PRO A 176 -5.34 -16.73 21.21
C PRO A 176 -4.97 -16.10 22.57
N ILE A 177 -4.63 -14.81 22.57
CA ILE A 177 -4.33 -14.07 23.79
C ILE A 177 -5.59 -14.01 24.65
N LYS A 178 -5.52 -14.64 25.81
CA LYS A 178 -6.64 -14.68 26.74
C LYS A 178 -7.06 -13.26 27.21
N GLY A 179 -8.33 -12.94 27.05
CA GLY A 179 -8.89 -11.66 27.45
C GLY A 179 -8.78 -10.57 26.39
N VAL A 180 -8.20 -10.82 25.22
CA VAL A 180 -8.17 -9.90 24.10
C VAL A 180 -9.18 -10.35 23.05
N MET A 181 -10.32 -9.65 23.01
CA MET A 181 -11.40 -9.89 22.08
C MET A 181 -11.59 -8.67 21.19
N GLY A 182 -11.59 -8.88 19.90
CA GLY A 182 -11.73 -7.83 18.89
C GLY A 182 -10.79 -8.02 17.73
N ILE A 183 -10.50 -6.92 17.05
CA ILE A 183 -9.71 -6.85 15.82
C ILE A 183 -8.59 -5.82 15.95
N ASP A 184 -7.77 -5.67 14.92
CA ASP A 184 -6.81 -4.60 14.72
C ASP A 184 -5.79 -4.49 15.86
N PRO A 185 -5.05 -5.53 16.20
CA PRO A 185 -4.00 -5.42 17.19
C PRO A 185 -2.89 -4.49 16.71
N CYS A 186 -2.37 -3.69 17.64
CA CYS A 186 -1.12 -2.95 17.46
C CYS A 186 -0.27 -3.12 18.72
N VAL A 187 1.02 -3.39 18.57
CA VAL A 187 1.93 -3.55 19.69
C VAL A 187 3.02 -2.48 19.66
N LEU A 188 3.21 -1.82 20.76
CA LEU A 188 4.31 -0.89 21.01
C LEU A 188 5.30 -1.55 21.99
N VAL A 189 6.54 -1.73 21.58
CA VAL A 189 7.65 -2.07 22.48
C VAL A 189 8.34 -0.75 22.84
N ASP A 190 8.23 -0.35 24.11
CA ASP A 190 8.81 0.91 24.58
C ASP A 190 10.32 0.79 24.82
N ASN A 191 11.00 1.91 25.02
CA ASN A 191 12.45 2.02 25.19
C ASN A 191 12.98 1.27 26.43
N ASP A 192 12.13 1.06 27.44
CA ASP A 192 12.45 0.27 28.64
C ASP A 192 12.24 -1.23 28.44
N GLY A 193 11.80 -1.64 27.23
CA GLY A 193 11.49 -3.02 26.87
C GLY A 193 10.10 -3.50 27.30
N GLN A 194 9.28 -2.66 27.95
CA GLN A 194 7.89 -3.00 28.23
C GLN A 194 7.08 -2.94 26.94
N ALA A 195 6.32 -3.99 26.67
CA ALA A 195 5.41 -4.03 25.52
C ALA A 195 3.98 -3.74 25.94
N TYR A 196 3.27 -3.04 25.07
CA TYR A 196 1.86 -2.66 25.22
C TYR A 196 1.12 -3.11 23.96
N ILE A 197 -0.08 -3.67 24.16
CA ILE A 197 -0.98 -4.05 23.06
C ILE A 197 -2.20 -3.12 23.08
N TYR A 198 -2.61 -2.69 21.89
CA TYR A 198 -3.85 -1.94 21.64
C TYR A 198 -4.69 -2.72 20.64
N TRP A 199 -6.01 -2.61 20.74
CA TRP A 199 -6.93 -3.30 19.82
C TRP A 199 -8.30 -2.66 19.77
N SER A 200 -9.07 -2.96 18.72
CA SER A 200 -10.47 -2.58 18.56
C SER A 200 -11.37 -3.63 19.20
N GLY A 201 -12.02 -3.27 20.29
CA GLY A 201 -12.93 -4.18 20.99
C GLY A 201 -13.75 -3.44 22.03
N MET A 202 -15.01 -3.15 21.74
CA MET A 202 -15.87 -2.27 22.54
C MET A 202 -15.20 -0.88 22.72
N GLY A 203 -14.84 -0.24 21.61
CA GLY A 203 -13.95 0.91 21.55
C GLY A 203 -12.47 0.49 21.51
N ILE A 204 -11.56 1.46 21.53
CA ILE A 204 -10.13 1.17 21.59
C ILE A 204 -9.74 0.80 23.02
N ARG A 205 -9.07 -0.32 23.16
CA ARG A 205 -8.55 -0.82 24.43
C ARG A 205 -7.03 -0.93 24.38
N GLY A 206 -6.40 -0.94 25.57
CA GLY A 206 -4.96 -1.14 25.68
C GLY A 206 -4.59 -1.85 26.96
N ALA A 207 -3.47 -2.56 26.96
CA ALA A 207 -2.93 -3.29 28.11
C ALA A 207 -1.40 -3.44 28.02
N LYS A 208 -0.76 -3.73 29.14
CA LYS A 208 0.60 -4.26 29.14
C LYS A 208 0.61 -5.71 28.70
N LEU A 209 1.65 -6.11 27.98
CA LEU A 209 1.99 -7.49 27.73
C LEU A 209 3.05 -7.97 28.76
N LYS A 210 2.96 -9.25 29.15
CA LYS A 210 4.05 -9.91 29.88
C LYS A 210 5.30 -10.03 28.99
N ALA A 211 6.43 -10.33 29.59
CA ALA A 211 7.70 -10.48 28.88
C ALA A 211 7.66 -11.54 27.78
N ASN A 212 6.78 -12.54 27.86
CA ASN A 212 6.60 -13.56 26.83
C ASN A 212 5.86 -13.05 25.58
N MET A 213 5.36 -11.82 25.57
CA MET A 213 4.65 -11.19 24.47
C MET A 213 3.33 -11.85 24.04
N LYS A 214 2.82 -12.81 24.80
CA LYS A 214 1.67 -13.67 24.45
C LYS A 214 0.55 -13.61 25.47
N GLU A 215 0.72 -12.88 26.55
CA GLU A 215 -0.23 -12.77 27.66
C GLU A 215 -0.33 -11.33 28.12
N LEU A 216 -1.52 -10.93 28.57
CA LEU A 216 -1.72 -9.67 29.23
C LEU A 216 -1.07 -9.67 30.64
N ASP A 217 -0.40 -8.57 30.98
CA ASP A 217 0.08 -8.32 32.33
C ASP A 217 -0.99 -7.48 33.08
N GLY A 218 -1.94 -8.17 33.68
CA GLY A 218 -3.08 -7.56 34.36
C GLY A 218 -4.18 -8.57 34.66
N GLU A 219 -5.17 -8.10 35.45
CA GLU A 219 -6.33 -8.91 35.80
C GLU A 219 -7.34 -8.97 34.64
N LEU A 220 -8.05 -10.10 34.54
CA LEU A 220 -9.15 -10.30 33.61
C LEU A 220 -10.48 -10.13 34.35
N THR A 221 -11.39 -9.39 33.74
CA THR A 221 -12.74 -9.16 34.27
C THR A 221 -13.75 -10.02 33.52
N GLU A 222 -14.66 -10.66 34.26
CA GLU A 222 -15.79 -11.36 33.65
C GLU A 222 -16.86 -10.38 33.19
N LEU A 223 -17.14 -10.34 31.89
CA LEU A 223 -18.33 -9.70 31.35
C LEU A 223 -19.45 -10.71 31.17
N ARG A 224 -20.60 -10.41 31.79
CA ARG A 224 -21.84 -11.15 31.63
C ARG A 224 -22.82 -10.28 30.83
N PHE A 225 -23.19 -10.70 29.65
CA PHE A 225 -24.24 -10.04 28.92
C PHE A 225 -25.59 -10.43 29.55
N PRO A 226 -26.46 -9.46 29.93
CA PRO A 226 -27.78 -9.76 30.43
C PRO A 226 -28.51 -10.51 29.34
N GLY A 227 -28.88 -11.76 29.61
CA GLY A 227 -29.74 -12.55 28.76
C GLY A 227 -31.04 -11.79 28.57
N ASN A 228 -31.62 -11.85 27.35
CA ASN A 228 -32.91 -11.29 27.08
C ASN A 228 -33.95 -11.95 28.05
N ALA A 229 -34.56 -11.19 28.95
CA ALA A 229 -35.42 -11.70 30.02
C ALA A 229 -36.61 -12.54 29.54
N ASN A 230 -36.87 -12.60 28.23
CA ASN A 230 -37.98 -13.27 27.59
C ASN A 230 -37.58 -14.40 26.62
N ALA A 231 -36.31 -14.76 26.51
CA ALA A 231 -35.90 -15.90 25.70
C ALA A 231 -35.22 -16.95 26.60
N GLN A 232 -35.57 -18.23 26.41
CA GLN A 232 -34.75 -19.34 26.88
C GLN A 232 -33.38 -19.31 26.16
N ALA A 233 -32.58 -18.26 26.45
CA ALA A 233 -31.24 -18.18 25.95
C ALA A 233 -30.38 -19.18 26.74
N PRO A 234 -29.61 -20.05 26.09
CA PRO A 234 -28.64 -20.89 26.77
C PRO A 234 -27.72 -19.97 27.60
N ASN A 235 -27.27 -20.47 28.78
CA ASN A 235 -26.28 -19.79 29.60
C ASN A 235 -25.05 -19.48 28.74
N ILE A 236 -24.94 -18.26 28.29
CA ILE A 236 -23.75 -17.80 27.60
C ILE A 236 -22.66 -17.75 28.68
N PRO A 237 -21.56 -18.51 28.55
CA PRO A 237 -20.50 -18.43 29.52
C PRO A 237 -19.96 -17.01 29.61
N PRO A 238 -19.53 -16.55 30.78
CA PRO A 238 -18.96 -15.23 30.93
C PRO A 238 -17.72 -15.08 30.04
N ILE A 239 -17.60 -13.93 29.40
CA ILE A 239 -16.46 -13.60 28.57
C ILE A 239 -15.40 -12.92 29.45
N LEU A 240 -14.17 -13.40 29.41
CA LEU A 240 -13.05 -12.75 30.07
C LEU A 240 -12.52 -11.60 29.20
N VAL A 241 -12.45 -10.41 29.76
CA VAL A 241 -11.93 -9.22 29.08
C VAL A 241 -10.82 -8.61 29.92
N GLY A 242 -9.67 -8.38 29.27
CA GLY A 242 -8.54 -7.67 29.84
C GLY A 242 -8.39 -6.26 29.29
N GLY A 243 -7.36 -5.60 29.75
CA GLY A 243 -7.03 -4.23 29.37
C GLY A 243 -8.04 -3.19 29.82
N GLN A 244 -7.74 -1.93 29.51
CA GLN A 244 -8.57 -0.78 29.84
C GLN A 244 -9.03 -0.07 28.56
N ALA A 245 -10.18 0.61 28.62
CA ALA A 245 -10.57 1.54 27.56
C ALA A 245 -9.60 2.73 27.53
N MET A 246 -9.31 3.21 26.31
CA MET A 246 -8.47 4.39 26.15
C MET A 246 -9.30 5.66 26.41
N GLU A 247 -8.99 6.35 27.51
CA GLU A 247 -9.68 7.57 27.92
C GLU A 247 -9.16 8.80 27.18
N GLY A 248 -10.03 9.78 26.92
CA GLY A 248 -9.68 11.05 26.27
C GLY A 248 -9.70 11.01 24.74
N LEU A 249 -10.22 9.93 24.15
CA LEU A 249 -10.47 9.86 22.71
C LEU A 249 -11.79 10.56 22.34
N PRO A 250 -11.93 11.09 21.10
CA PRO A 250 -13.15 11.76 20.67
C PRO A 250 -14.33 10.79 20.64
N GLU A 251 -15.55 11.30 20.68
CA GLU A 251 -16.75 10.50 20.47
C GLU A 251 -16.86 9.97 19.01
N GLY A 252 -17.74 9.00 18.79
CA GLY A 252 -17.96 8.37 17.46
C GLY A 252 -17.28 7.01 17.33
N PHE A 253 -17.50 6.36 16.20
CA PHE A 253 -16.89 5.08 15.89
C PHE A 253 -15.39 5.21 15.66
N LYS A 254 -14.62 4.30 16.23
CA LYS A 254 -13.16 4.23 16.13
C LYS A 254 -12.71 2.78 16.12
N GLU A 255 -11.76 2.47 15.26
CA GLU A 255 -11.10 1.18 15.18
C GLU A 255 -9.61 1.35 14.83
N GLY A 256 -8.90 0.31 14.44
CA GLY A 256 -7.56 0.35 13.85
C GLY A 256 -6.51 1.14 14.62
N PRO A 257 -6.37 0.96 15.97
CA PRO A 257 -5.41 1.74 16.72
C PRO A 257 -3.98 1.45 16.27
N PHE A 258 -3.18 2.49 16.08
CA PHE A 258 -1.74 2.37 15.91
C PHE A 258 -1.02 3.26 16.91
N ALA A 259 -0.07 2.68 17.65
CA ALA A 259 0.66 3.41 18.68
C ALA A 259 2.15 3.49 18.34
N PHE A 260 2.73 4.67 18.53
CA PHE A 260 4.17 4.88 18.40
C PHE A 260 4.65 5.94 19.40
N ARG A 261 5.97 6.01 19.57
CA ARG A 261 6.62 7.00 20.43
C ARG A 261 7.56 7.88 19.60
N ARG A 262 7.52 9.20 19.85
CA ARG A 262 8.48 10.17 19.31
C ARG A 262 8.92 11.12 20.41
N GLY A 263 10.19 11.04 20.78
CA GLY A 263 10.71 11.75 21.94
C GLY A 263 9.99 11.33 23.23
N ASP A 264 9.44 12.30 23.94
CA ASP A 264 8.71 12.08 25.19
C ASP A 264 7.20 11.91 25.01
N TRP A 265 6.72 11.90 23.77
CA TRP A 265 5.32 11.76 23.46
C TRP A 265 4.99 10.37 22.95
N TYR A 266 3.89 9.81 23.44
CA TYR A 266 3.18 8.68 22.86
C TYR A 266 2.07 9.21 21.99
N TYR A 267 1.90 8.59 20.85
CA TYR A 267 0.84 8.87 19.89
C TYR A 267 -0.03 7.63 19.77
N LEU A 268 -1.34 7.81 19.89
CA LEU A 268 -2.34 6.82 19.55
C LEU A 268 -3.13 7.37 18.37
N THR A 269 -2.98 6.73 17.23
CA THR A 269 -3.63 7.13 15.99
C THR A 269 -4.69 6.09 15.65
N PHE A 270 -5.77 6.49 14.99
CA PHE A 270 -6.92 5.62 14.74
C PHE A 270 -7.80 6.14 13.60
N PRO A 271 -8.41 5.25 12.81
CA PRO A 271 -9.58 5.55 11.99
C PRO A 271 -10.73 6.08 12.86
N TRP A 272 -11.40 7.11 12.39
CA TRP A 272 -12.47 7.76 13.13
C TRP A 272 -13.56 8.25 12.20
N VAL A 273 -14.79 7.82 12.46
CA VAL A 273 -16.00 8.37 11.84
C VAL A 273 -16.41 9.60 12.65
N ARG A 274 -16.24 10.78 12.07
CA ARG A 274 -16.66 12.05 12.69
C ARG A 274 -18.05 12.46 12.20
N GLY A 275 -18.80 13.07 13.10
CA GLY A 275 -20.09 13.67 12.77
C GLY A 275 -21.26 12.71 12.87
N ASP A 276 -22.44 13.24 12.53
CA ASP A 276 -23.70 12.53 12.55
C ASP A 276 -23.90 11.77 11.24
N THR A 277 -23.90 10.45 11.33
CA THR A 277 -24.17 9.55 10.18
C THR A 277 -25.66 9.33 9.93
N SER A 278 -26.54 10.01 10.67
CA SER A 278 -28.00 9.87 10.56
C SER A 278 -28.60 10.42 9.27
N ASN A 279 -27.83 11.16 8.48
CA ASN A 279 -28.25 11.76 7.21
C ASN A 279 -28.25 10.79 6.02
N GLY A 280 -27.95 9.49 6.24
CA GLY A 280 -27.95 8.46 5.21
C GLY A 280 -26.73 8.47 4.28
N GLN A 281 -25.71 9.24 4.59
CA GLN A 281 -24.40 9.11 3.94
C GLN A 281 -23.66 7.92 4.57
N ASN A 282 -22.98 7.14 3.74
CA ASN A 282 -22.09 6.09 4.26
C ASN A 282 -20.99 6.76 5.10
N PRO A 283 -20.78 6.29 6.34
CA PRO A 283 -19.70 6.81 7.16
C PRO A 283 -18.38 6.54 6.46
N THR A 284 -17.55 7.56 6.33
CA THR A 284 -16.18 7.43 5.83
C THR A 284 -15.23 7.82 6.95
N GLU A 285 -14.18 7.05 7.13
CA GLU A 285 -13.21 7.24 8.19
C GLU A 285 -12.16 8.28 7.81
N THR A 286 -11.88 9.19 8.75
CA THR A 286 -10.62 9.95 8.78
C THR A 286 -9.54 9.12 9.47
N LEU A 287 -8.28 9.54 9.36
CA LEU A 287 -7.24 9.16 10.31
C LEU A 287 -7.02 10.30 11.30
N ALA A 288 -7.20 10.00 12.57
CA ALA A 288 -7.10 10.96 13.67
C ALA A 288 -6.06 10.49 14.70
N TYR A 289 -5.71 11.38 15.64
CA TYR A 289 -4.73 11.04 16.67
C TYR A 289 -4.94 11.77 17.97
N SER A 290 -4.42 11.14 19.02
CA SER A 290 -4.28 11.69 20.35
C SER A 290 -2.84 11.54 20.82
N MET A 291 -2.42 12.39 21.75
CA MET A 291 -1.09 12.38 22.36
C MET A 291 -1.17 12.16 23.86
N SER A 292 -0.14 11.54 24.45
CA SER A 292 -0.02 11.33 25.88
C SER A 292 1.44 11.32 26.33
N ARG A 293 1.68 11.49 27.63
CA ARG A 293 2.97 11.25 28.28
C ARG A 293 3.10 9.82 28.82
N SER A 294 2.07 9.01 28.66
CA SER A 294 2.03 7.63 29.12
C SER A 294 1.47 6.73 28.01
N PRO A 295 2.00 5.51 27.82
CA PRO A 295 1.57 4.61 26.74
C PRO A 295 0.11 4.15 26.87
N LEU A 296 -0.48 4.18 28.07
CA LEU A 296 -1.89 3.84 28.28
C LEU A 296 -2.79 5.05 28.59
N GLY A 297 -2.30 6.25 28.30
CA GLY A 297 -3.05 7.49 28.51
C GLY A 297 -2.90 8.07 29.93
N PRO A 298 -3.74 9.04 30.33
CA PRO A 298 -4.85 9.57 29.55
C PRO A 298 -4.39 10.26 28.26
N TRP A 299 -5.25 10.20 27.24
CA TRP A 299 -4.98 10.73 25.91
C TRP A 299 -5.60 12.12 25.74
N ASP A 300 -4.91 12.98 25.00
CA ASP A 300 -5.36 14.32 24.62
C ASP A 300 -5.55 14.35 23.09
N PHE A 301 -6.80 14.46 22.64
CA PHE A 301 -7.15 14.48 21.22
C PHE A 301 -6.56 15.71 20.54
N LYS A 302 -5.85 15.52 19.46
CA LYS A 302 -5.12 16.58 18.75
C LYS A 302 -5.70 16.94 17.39
N GLY A 303 -6.40 16.03 16.73
CA GLY A 303 -7.01 16.32 15.44
C GLY A 303 -6.88 15.21 14.42
N ILE A 304 -6.91 15.61 13.16
CA ILE A 304 -6.92 14.73 12.00
C ILE A 304 -5.52 14.70 11.38
N ILE A 305 -5.07 13.50 11.02
CA ILE A 305 -3.86 13.27 10.25
C ILE A 305 -4.18 13.32 8.77
N MET A 306 -5.28 12.67 8.37
CA MET A 306 -5.70 12.52 6.97
C MET A 306 -7.22 12.63 6.90
N ALA A 307 -7.71 13.46 5.96
CA ALA A 307 -9.13 13.63 5.73
C ALA A 307 -9.78 12.33 5.18
N GLU A 308 -11.11 12.31 5.20
CA GLU A 308 -11.91 11.22 4.65
C GLU A 308 -11.50 10.89 3.21
N HIS A 309 -11.56 9.62 2.86
CA HIS A 309 -11.58 9.20 1.46
C HIS A 309 -12.83 9.73 0.75
N ASP A 310 -12.84 9.66 -0.57
CA ASP A 310 -14.07 9.74 -1.32
C ASP A 310 -14.99 8.54 -0.99
N ASN A 311 -16.27 8.62 -1.36
CA ASN A 311 -17.29 7.63 -1.01
C ASN A 311 -17.05 6.21 -1.59
N THR A 312 -15.97 5.98 -2.35
CA THR A 312 -15.67 4.68 -2.95
C THR A 312 -14.83 3.77 -2.06
N CYS A 313 -14.31 4.28 -0.93
CA CYS A 313 -13.58 3.51 0.08
C CYS A 313 -13.89 4.09 1.47
N TRP A 314 -14.80 3.47 2.22
CA TRP A 314 -15.24 4.03 3.49
C TRP A 314 -14.28 3.76 4.65
N THR A 315 -13.57 2.62 4.64
CA THR A 315 -12.57 2.28 5.65
C THR A 315 -11.25 2.99 5.40
N ASN A 316 -10.55 3.28 6.49
CA ASN A 316 -9.15 3.67 6.49
C ASN A 316 -8.43 2.85 7.55
N HIS A 317 -7.18 2.47 7.29
CA HIS A 317 -6.35 1.80 8.28
C HIS A 317 -4.90 2.11 7.96
N HIS A 318 -4.04 2.23 8.99
CA HIS A 318 -2.74 2.82 8.80
C HIS A 318 -1.70 2.31 9.78
N SER A 319 -0.44 2.64 9.48
CA SER A 319 0.70 2.55 10.38
C SER A 319 1.64 3.74 10.16
N ILE A 320 2.44 4.09 11.16
CA ILE A 320 3.37 5.22 11.10
C ILE A 320 4.74 4.76 11.56
N VAL A 321 5.77 4.99 10.73
CA VAL A 321 7.14 4.59 11.03
C VAL A 321 8.14 5.69 10.67
N GLU A 322 9.26 5.72 11.40
CA GLU A 322 10.44 6.48 11.02
C GLU A 322 11.40 5.58 10.24
N TYR A 323 11.83 6.06 9.09
CA TYR A 323 12.81 5.37 8.26
C TYR A 323 13.81 6.35 7.69
N LYS A 324 15.10 6.12 7.92
CA LYS A 324 16.21 6.99 7.47
C LYS A 324 16.01 8.47 7.80
N GLY A 325 15.49 8.76 9.01
CA GLY A 325 15.29 10.12 9.53
C GLY A 325 14.07 10.85 8.98
N GLN A 326 13.21 10.17 8.22
CA GLN A 326 11.93 10.68 7.73
C GLN A 326 10.79 9.81 8.26
N TRP A 327 9.69 10.43 8.66
CA TRP A 327 8.47 9.74 9.08
C TRP A 327 7.54 9.51 7.90
N TYR A 328 6.88 8.35 7.89
CA TYR A 328 5.97 7.91 6.84
C TYR A 328 4.71 7.34 7.44
N ILE A 329 3.58 7.56 6.75
CA ILE A 329 2.29 6.93 7.03
C ILE A 329 1.95 6.00 5.87
N PHE A 330 1.68 4.74 6.22
CA PHE A 330 1.16 3.74 5.31
C PHE A 330 -0.34 3.63 5.56
N TYR A 331 -1.13 3.59 4.51
CA TYR A 331 -2.59 3.54 4.59
C TYR A 331 -3.16 2.83 3.37
N HIS A 332 -4.48 2.62 3.29
CA HIS A 332 -5.06 1.98 2.12
C HIS A 332 -6.09 2.84 1.39
N ARG A 333 -6.28 2.51 0.11
CA ARG A 333 -7.36 2.93 -0.78
C ARG A 333 -7.83 1.72 -1.59
N ASN A 334 -8.73 1.93 -2.55
CA ASN A 334 -9.22 0.90 -3.47
C ASN A 334 -8.81 1.16 -4.93
N ASP A 335 -7.54 1.47 -5.17
CA ASP A 335 -7.01 1.90 -6.47
C ASP A 335 -7.26 0.91 -7.60
N TYR A 336 -7.11 -0.39 -7.33
CA TYR A 336 -7.31 -1.45 -8.32
C TYR A 336 -8.77 -1.91 -8.44
N SER A 337 -9.65 -1.42 -7.56
CA SER A 337 -11.08 -1.75 -7.55
C SER A 337 -11.95 -0.54 -7.24
N PRO A 338 -11.97 0.50 -8.09
CA PRO A 338 -12.62 1.78 -7.78
C PRO A 338 -14.12 1.68 -7.50
N SER A 339 -14.77 0.60 -7.90
CA SER A 339 -16.20 0.33 -7.63
C SER A 339 -16.44 -0.64 -6.48
N ASP A 340 -15.39 -1.07 -5.78
CA ASP A 340 -15.45 -2.07 -4.72
C ASP A 340 -14.50 -1.70 -3.57
N ASP A 341 -15.05 -1.31 -2.46
CA ASP A 341 -14.34 -0.86 -1.27
C ASP A 341 -13.83 -2.01 -0.36
N LYS A 342 -14.02 -3.25 -0.79
CA LYS A 342 -13.56 -4.46 -0.08
C LYS A 342 -12.30 -5.09 -0.69
N ARG A 343 -11.74 -4.48 -1.74
CA ARG A 343 -10.48 -4.89 -2.39
C ARG A 343 -9.54 -3.71 -2.41
N ARG A 344 -8.75 -3.58 -1.35
CA ARG A 344 -8.00 -2.38 -1.03
C ARG A 344 -6.55 -2.45 -1.52
N SER A 345 -5.86 -1.35 -1.51
CA SER A 345 -4.50 -1.18 -2.05
C SER A 345 -3.67 -0.31 -1.11
N ALA A 346 -2.50 -0.78 -0.71
CA ALA A 346 -1.61 -0.08 0.21
C ALA A 346 -0.94 1.13 -0.45
N ARG A 347 -0.90 2.24 0.27
CA ARG A 347 -0.26 3.51 -0.09
C ARG A 347 0.71 3.98 0.98
N VAL A 348 1.56 4.94 0.63
CA VAL A 348 2.50 5.58 1.57
C VAL A 348 2.66 7.06 1.25
N GLU A 349 2.72 7.90 2.33
CA GLU A 349 3.02 9.32 2.24
C GLU A 349 4.05 9.72 3.30
N LYS A 350 4.73 10.86 3.07
CA LYS A 350 5.56 11.50 4.09
C LYS A 350 4.67 12.13 5.16
N ILE A 351 5.11 12.08 6.40
CA ILE A 351 4.46 12.74 7.53
C ILE A 351 5.43 13.72 8.17
N ALA A 352 4.94 14.90 8.53
CA ALA A 352 5.71 15.94 9.19
C ALA A 352 5.09 16.31 10.54
N PHE A 353 5.92 16.81 11.44
CA PHE A 353 5.52 17.23 12.77
C PHE A 353 5.81 18.73 12.95
N ASN A 354 4.97 19.40 13.70
CA ASN A 354 5.20 20.74 14.19
C ASN A 354 6.20 20.72 15.36
N ASP A 355 6.70 21.89 15.76
CA ASP A 355 7.66 22.04 16.87
C ASP A 355 7.11 21.55 18.20
N ASP A 356 5.79 21.64 18.42
CA ASP A 356 5.10 21.14 19.62
C ASP A 356 4.84 19.63 19.62
N GLY A 357 5.23 18.95 18.55
CA GLY A 357 5.05 17.52 18.34
C GLY A 357 3.72 17.13 17.68
N THR A 358 2.83 18.08 17.41
CA THR A 358 1.59 17.78 16.67
C THR A 358 1.89 17.39 15.23
N ILE A 359 1.02 16.54 14.67
CA ILE A 359 1.17 16.02 13.30
C ILE A 359 0.56 17.03 12.32
N GLN A 360 1.26 17.33 11.23
CA GLN A 360 0.70 18.10 10.11
C GLN A 360 -0.24 17.22 9.29
N GLU A 361 -1.30 17.81 8.74
CA GLU A 361 -2.23 17.09 7.88
C GLU A 361 -1.53 16.54 6.65
N VAL A 362 -1.84 15.27 6.33
CA VAL A 362 -1.27 14.54 5.20
C VAL A 362 -2.28 14.48 4.07
N PHE A 363 -1.87 14.94 2.90
CA PHE A 363 -2.67 14.85 1.69
C PHE A 363 -2.36 13.57 0.93
N GLN A 364 -3.41 12.88 0.53
CA GLN A 364 -3.30 11.62 -0.23
C GLN A 364 -2.85 11.91 -1.66
N THR A 365 -1.78 11.25 -2.11
CA THR A 365 -1.28 11.42 -3.48
C THR A 365 -1.27 10.09 -4.25
N LYS A 366 -1.31 10.17 -5.57
CA LYS A 366 -1.03 9.02 -6.45
C LYS A 366 0.48 8.80 -6.60
N ARG A 367 1.27 9.82 -6.31
CA ARG A 367 2.72 9.78 -6.42
C ARG A 367 3.37 8.91 -5.35
N GLY A 368 2.87 9.00 -4.10
CA GLY A 368 3.53 8.36 -2.96
C GLY A 368 4.90 8.97 -2.66
N VAL A 369 5.83 8.13 -2.22
CA VAL A 369 7.16 8.56 -1.77
C VAL A 369 8.27 7.92 -2.58
N GLY A 370 9.48 8.47 -2.45
CA GLY A 370 10.71 7.99 -3.09
C GLY A 370 11.10 8.80 -4.33
N ILE A 371 12.28 8.53 -4.84
CA ILE A 371 12.89 9.25 -5.96
C ILE A 371 12.79 8.39 -7.22
N SER A 372 12.19 8.94 -8.28
CA SER A 372 12.11 8.28 -9.58
C SER A 372 13.28 8.72 -10.47
N GLN A 373 13.91 7.79 -11.16
CA GLN A 373 14.97 8.12 -12.12
C GLN A 373 14.36 8.67 -13.40
N ALA A 374 14.79 9.86 -13.85
CA ALA A 374 14.30 10.46 -15.09
C ALA A 374 14.59 9.59 -16.33
N THR A 375 15.65 8.75 -16.26
CA THR A 375 16.01 7.80 -17.31
C THR A 375 15.12 6.57 -17.37
N SER A 376 14.30 6.33 -16.35
CA SER A 376 13.25 5.30 -16.34
C SER A 376 11.97 5.84 -16.96
N VAL A 377 11.04 4.94 -17.29
CA VAL A 377 9.69 5.31 -17.71
C VAL A 377 8.93 5.89 -16.51
N LEU A 378 8.59 7.16 -16.57
CA LEU A 378 7.76 7.86 -15.60
C LEU A 378 6.28 7.76 -16.03
N GLN A 379 5.40 7.41 -15.10
CA GLN A 379 3.96 7.27 -15.32
C GLN A 379 3.22 8.53 -14.82
N PRO A 380 2.85 9.49 -15.67
CA PRO A 380 2.29 10.77 -15.26
C PRO A 380 0.93 10.66 -14.54
N ASP A 381 0.20 9.56 -14.72
CA ASP A 381 -1.02 9.24 -13.98
C ASP A 381 -0.80 9.16 -12.46
N ARG A 382 0.47 9.01 -12.02
CA ARG A 382 0.91 8.99 -10.62
C ARG A 382 1.39 10.36 -10.15
N TYR A 383 0.75 11.43 -10.59
CA TYR A 383 1.11 12.80 -10.22
C TYR A 383 0.94 13.07 -8.71
N SER A 384 1.71 14.03 -8.20
CA SER A 384 1.61 14.54 -6.83
C SER A 384 0.49 15.56 -6.70
N ALA A 385 0.33 16.39 -7.74
CA ALA A 385 -0.71 17.42 -7.83
C ALA A 385 -1.09 17.63 -9.29
N ALA A 386 -2.31 18.09 -9.53
CA ALA A 386 -2.81 18.39 -10.85
C ALA A 386 -3.90 19.48 -10.79
N SER A 387 -4.22 20.10 -11.91
CA SER A 387 -5.42 20.94 -12.03
C SER A 387 -6.68 20.08 -11.95
N ASP A 388 -7.79 20.65 -11.47
CA ASP A 388 -9.06 19.94 -11.21
C ASP A 388 -9.67 19.27 -12.46
N ASP A 389 -9.27 19.68 -13.65
CA ASP A 389 -9.76 19.17 -14.92
C ASP A 389 -8.95 17.98 -15.46
N VAL A 390 -7.83 17.62 -14.82
CA VAL A 390 -7.03 16.44 -15.18
C VAL A 390 -7.77 15.18 -14.76
N SER A 391 -7.77 14.18 -15.63
CA SER A 391 -8.39 12.88 -15.35
C SER A 391 -7.48 11.73 -15.72
N VAL A 392 -7.72 10.57 -15.09
CA VAL A 392 -7.00 9.32 -15.32
C VAL A 392 -7.97 8.26 -15.84
N ALA A 393 -7.58 7.56 -16.89
CA ALA A 393 -8.34 6.46 -17.47
C ALA A 393 -7.40 5.30 -17.87
N TYR A 394 -7.92 4.12 -18.13
CA TYR A 394 -7.11 3.04 -18.70
C TYR A 394 -6.64 3.41 -20.11
N VAL A 395 -5.41 3.04 -20.46
CA VAL A 395 -4.89 3.14 -21.84
C VAL A 395 -5.75 2.32 -22.78
N ASP A 396 -6.13 1.11 -22.35
CA ASP A 396 -7.07 0.22 -23.03
C ASP A 396 -8.02 -0.42 -22.01
N THR A 397 -9.32 -0.22 -22.20
CA THR A 397 -10.35 -0.79 -21.32
C THR A 397 -10.51 -2.30 -21.48
N LEU A 398 -10.06 -2.88 -22.61
CA LEU A 398 -10.08 -4.32 -22.89
C LEU A 398 -8.83 -5.02 -22.37
N ASP A 399 -7.72 -4.30 -22.30
CA ASP A 399 -6.46 -4.77 -21.73
C ASP A 399 -5.95 -3.79 -20.65
N ARG A 400 -6.44 -3.98 -19.42
CA ARG A 400 -6.11 -3.14 -18.28
C ARG A 400 -4.64 -3.25 -17.84
N PHE A 401 -3.93 -4.30 -18.26
CA PHE A 401 -2.50 -4.46 -17.96
C PHE A 401 -1.61 -3.47 -18.73
N GLN A 402 -2.13 -2.80 -19.75
CA GLN A 402 -1.42 -1.68 -20.38
C GLN A 402 -1.30 -0.45 -19.45
N GLY A 403 -2.04 -0.42 -18.35
CA GLY A 403 -1.96 0.66 -17.37
C GLY A 403 -2.89 1.84 -17.66
N TRP A 404 -2.49 3.00 -17.19
CA TRP A 404 -3.31 4.21 -17.22
C TRP A 404 -2.68 5.32 -18.05
N GLN A 405 -3.53 6.19 -18.57
CA GLN A 405 -3.19 7.45 -19.19
C GLN A 405 -3.68 8.62 -18.32
N VAL A 406 -3.04 9.76 -18.44
CA VAL A 406 -3.52 11.02 -17.89
C VAL A 406 -3.99 11.93 -19.02
N SER A 407 -5.14 12.56 -18.87
CA SER A 407 -5.69 13.52 -19.82
C SER A 407 -5.53 14.94 -19.32
N LEU A 408 -4.92 15.79 -20.15
CA LEU A 408 -4.87 17.24 -19.99
C LEU A 408 -5.84 17.85 -21.04
N PRO A 409 -7.09 18.17 -20.68
CA PRO A 409 -8.17 18.37 -21.65
C PRO A 409 -8.20 19.75 -22.33
N LYS A 410 -7.42 20.72 -21.87
CA LYS A 410 -7.40 22.09 -22.42
C LYS A 410 -6.11 22.85 -22.12
N PRO A 411 -5.84 23.94 -22.80
CA PRO A 411 -4.73 24.82 -22.45
C PRO A 411 -4.83 25.30 -21.00
N GLY A 412 -3.72 25.25 -20.28
CA GLY A 412 -3.63 25.55 -18.86
C GLY A 412 -3.86 24.36 -17.93
N SER A 413 -4.32 23.20 -18.43
CA SER A 413 -4.29 21.96 -17.66
C SER A 413 -2.85 21.57 -17.35
N TRP A 414 -2.59 21.12 -16.12
CA TRP A 414 -1.25 20.79 -15.67
C TRP A 414 -1.25 19.63 -14.66
N LEU A 415 -0.10 18.97 -14.55
CA LEU A 415 0.20 18.07 -13.45
C LEU A 415 1.64 18.26 -12.98
N CYS A 416 1.92 17.87 -11.74
CA CYS A 416 3.24 17.85 -11.13
C CYS A 416 3.57 16.43 -10.67
N TYR A 417 4.76 15.96 -11.00
CA TYR A 417 5.32 14.68 -10.60
C TYR A 417 6.58 14.96 -9.78
N SER A 418 6.51 14.80 -8.46
CA SER A 418 7.58 15.21 -7.55
C SER A 418 8.75 14.21 -7.52
N ASP A 419 9.88 14.68 -6.98
CA ASP A 419 11.05 13.87 -6.65
C ASP A 419 11.61 13.03 -7.83
N VAL A 420 11.93 13.69 -8.95
CA VAL A 420 12.58 13.06 -10.13
C VAL A 420 14.07 13.36 -10.11
N ASP A 421 14.91 12.32 -10.16
CA ASP A 421 16.36 12.44 -10.24
C ASP A 421 16.85 12.48 -11.69
N PHE A 422 17.35 13.63 -12.09
CA PHE A 422 17.91 13.88 -13.41
C PHE A 422 19.42 13.63 -13.51
N SER A 423 20.09 13.20 -12.44
CA SER A 423 21.54 13.01 -12.41
C SER A 423 22.06 12.03 -13.47
N GLY A 424 21.24 11.05 -13.86
CA GLY A 424 21.55 10.06 -14.90
C GLY A 424 21.25 10.50 -16.33
N VAL A 425 20.68 11.70 -16.53
CA VAL A 425 20.28 12.16 -17.87
C VAL A 425 21.51 12.67 -18.62
N THR A 426 22.00 11.87 -19.56
CA THR A 426 23.17 12.18 -20.40
C THR A 426 22.81 12.47 -21.85
N LYS A 427 21.58 12.11 -22.27
CA LYS A 427 21.08 12.32 -23.63
C LYS A 427 20.31 13.64 -23.71
N GLY A 428 20.46 14.34 -24.82
CA GLY A 428 19.81 15.62 -25.04
C GLY A 428 18.36 15.53 -25.55
N ASN A 429 17.60 14.51 -25.23
CA ASN A 429 16.22 14.31 -25.69
C ASN A 429 15.32 13.77 -24.58
N ALA A 430 14.05 14.20 -24.59
CA ALA A 430 12.96 13.56 -23.87
C ALA A 430 12.06 12.78 -24.85
N MET A 431 11.50 11.69 -24.38
CA MET A 431 10.53 10.86 -25.10
C MET A 431 9.20 10.84 -24.34
N VAL A 432 8.08 10.84 -25.06
CA VAL A 432 6.74 10.73 -24.50
C VAL A 432 5.89 9.81 -25.36
N ARG A 433 5.06 8.98 -24.73
CA ARG A 433 3.97 8.28 -25.43
C ARG A 433 2.70 9.06 -25.22
N VAL A 434 2.12 9.54 -26.31
CA VAL A 434 1.06 10.53 -26.30
C VAL A 434 0.01 10.27 -27.38
N LYS A 435 -1.21 10.75 -27.14
CA LYS A 435 -2.32 10.69 -28.07
C LYS A 435 -3.04 12.04 -28.04
N ALA A 436 -3.49 12.54 -29.23
CA ALA A 436 -4.32 13.72 -29.35
C ALA A 436 -5.30 13.57 -30.51
N CYS A 437 -6.54 14.01 -30.32
CA CYS A 437 -7.57 14.00 -31.38
C CYS A 437 -7.45 15.17 -32.35
N ALA A 438 -6.82 16.26 -31.93
CA ALA A 438 -6.53 17.47 -32.70
C ALA A 438 -5.08 17.91 -32.43
N ASP A 439 -4.64 18.97 -33.18
CA ASP A 439 -3.32 19.56 -32.93
C ASP A 439 -3.23 20.01 -31.45
N ALA A 440 -2.17 19.62 -30.79
CA ALA A 440 -1.91 19.96 -29.39
C ALA A 440 -0.43 20.30 -29.14
N GLU A 441 -0.18 21.14 -28.15
CA GLU A 441 1.17 21.46 -27.69
C GLU A 441 1.22 21.36 -26.17
N PHE A 442 2.31 20.80 -25.63
CA PHE A 442 2.56 20.74 -24.20
C PHE A 442 4.06 20.84 -23.91
N SER A 443 4.40 21.22 -22.67
CA SER A 443 5.78 21.34 -22.23
C SER A 443 6.05 20.52 -20.98
N LEU A 444 7.27 19.99 -20.89
CA LEU A 444 7.87 19.46 -19.68
C LEU A 444 8.68 20.59 -19.03
N ARG A 445 8.52 20.79 -17.71
CA ARG A 445 9.16 21.87 -16.96
C ARG A 445 9.80 21.37 -15.68
N GLU A 446 10.90 21.98 -15.28
CA GLU A 446 11.50 21.78 -13.95
C GLU A 446 10.71 22.57 -12.90
N GLY A 447 10.26 21.92 -11.82
CA GLY A 447 9.60 22.56 -10.70
C GLY A 447 8.15 22.98 -11.02
N SER A 448 7.87 24.27 -11.04
CA SER A 448 6.52 24.83 -11.15
C SER A 448 5.95 24.82 -12.56
N MET A 449 4.66 24.50 -12.71
CA MET A 449 3.90 24.56 -13.96
C MET A 449 3.88 25.93 -14.66
N ASN A 450 3.97 27.01 -13.89
CA ASN A 450 3.82 28.38 -14.44
C ASN A 450 5.16 29.10 -14.61
N THR A 451 6.11 28.86 -13.71
CA THR A 451 7.38 29.58 -13.63
C THR A 451 8.60 28.71 -13.82
N GLY A 452 8.42 27.38 -13.88
CA GLY A 452 9.48 26.41 -14.04
C GLY A 452 10.20 26.53 -15.40
N THR A 453 11.48 26.25 -15.41
CA THR A 453 12.29 26.24 -16.64
C THR A 453 11.80 25.15 -17.58
N VAL A 454 11.60 25.48 -18.85
CA VAL A 454 11.20 24.48 -19.85
C VAL A 454 12.33 23.50 -20.10
N ILE A 455 12.04 22.21 -19.92
CA ILE A 455 12.96 21.11 -20.21
C ILE A 455 12.84 20.70 -21.67
N ALA A 456 11.60 20.53 -22.16
CA ALA A 456 11.30 20.15 -23.55
C ALA A 456 9.88 20.57 -23.95
N ARG A 457 9.66 20.79 -25.26
CA ARG A 457 8.37 21.12 -25.85
C ARG A 457 7.98 20.07 -26.87
N PHE A 458 6.71 19.71 -26.87
CA PHE A 458 6.13 18.74 -27.79
C PHE A 458 4.99 19.33 -28.58
N LYS A 459 4.95 19.02 -29.88
CA LYS A 459 3.87 19.33 -30.78
C LYS A 459 3.28 18.03 -31.31
N VAL A 460 2.02 17.81 -31.00
CA VAL A 460 1.26 16.65 -31.43
C VAL A 460 0.41 17.03 -32.62
N LYS A 461 0.53 16.34 -33.74
CA LYS A 461 -0.40 16.46 -34.85
C LYS A 461 -1.59 15.55 -34.62
N GLY A 462 -2.77 16.11 -34.60
CA GLY A 462 -4.01 15.37 -34.46
C GLY A 462 -4.23 14.39 -35.61
N GLY A 463 -4.84 13.25 -35.30
CA GLY A 463 -5.21 12.25 -36.32
C GLY A 463 -6.28 12.79 -37.28
N LYS A 464 -6.33 12.23 -38.51
CA LYS A 464 -7.32 12.60 -39.53
C LYS A 464 -8.76 12.28 -39.15
N ASP A 465 -8.93 11.36 -38.17
CA ASP A 465 -10.22 11.02 -37.59
C ASP A 465 -10.29 11.57 -36.16
N ALA A 466 -10.99 12.66 -35.97
CA ALA A 466 -11.12 13.37 -34.69
C ALA A 466 -11.74 12.53 -33.56
N SER A 467 -12.24 11.31 -33.87
CA SER A 467 -12.81 10.39 -32.87
C SER A 467 -11.83 9.33 -32.35
N LYS A 468 -10.64 9.17 -32.98
CA LYS A 468 -9.68 8.10 -32.65
C LYS A 468 -8.25 8.61 -32.81
N GLY A 469 -7.75 9.33 -31.84
CA GLY A 469 -6.31 9.59 -31.73
C GLY A 469 -5.56 8.25 -31.59
N GLU A 470 -4.48 8.06 -32.35
CA GLU A 470 -3.59 6.92 -32.20
C GLU A 470 -2.46 7.26 -31.24
N TRP A 471 -2.04 6.26 -30.44
CA TRP A 471 -0.87 6.38 -29.60
C TRP A 471 0.39 6.52 -30.46
N MET A 472 1.22 7.50 -30.15
CA MET A 472 2.50 7.74 -30.80
C MET A 472 3.59 8.04 -29.77
N THR A 473 4.81 7.66 -30.09
CA THR A 473 5.98 8.08 -29.32
C THR A 473 6.64 9.25 -30.01
N LEU A 474 6.75 10.36 -29.30
CA LEU A 474 7.43 11.57 -29.78
C LEU A 474 8.75 11.74 -29.04
N THR A 475 9.73 12.31 -29.76
CA THR A 475 11.03 12.69 -29.20
C THR A 475 11.27 14.18 -29.44
N ALA A 476 11.69 14.88 -28.40
CA ALA A 476 12.04 16.29 -28.49
C ALA A 476 13.42 16.55 -27.85
N PRO A 477 14.23 17.46 -28.41
CA PRO A 477 15.49 17.87 -27.81
C PRO A 477 15.23 18.57 -26.47
N LEU A 478 16.13 18.38 -25.50
CA LEU A 478 16.10 19.14 -24.26
C LEU A 478 16.56 20.58 -24.52
N GLU A 479 15.73 21.55 -24.12
CA GLU A 479 16.13 22.96 -24.07
C GLU A 479 16.98 23.26 -22.84
N TYR A 480 16.76 22.44 -21.79
CA TYR A 480 17.46 22.48 -20.51
C TYR A 480 17.51 21.09 -19.90
N THR A 481 18.59 20.76 -19.20
CA THR A 481 18.73 19.51 -18.44
C THR A 481 18.76 19.84 -16.95
N PRO A 482 17.75 19.45 -16.16
CA PRO A 482 17.76 19.60 -14.70
C PRO A 482 18.93 18.86 -14.06
N LYS A 483 19.29 19.26 -12.83
CA LYS A 483 20.37 18.63 -12.07
C LYS A 483 19.86 18.10 -10.74
N GLY A 484 20.24 16.84 -10.42
CA GLY A 484 19.84 16.21 -9.17
C GLY A 484 18.33 15.93 -9.12
N VAL A 485 17.79 15.96 -7.92
CA VAL A 485 16.36 15.66 -7.67
C VAL A 485 15.57 16.95 -7.71
N THR A 486 14.54 16.98 -8.56
CA THR A 486 13.60 18.10 -8.69
C THR A 486 12.23 17.61 -9.16
N ASP A 487 11.22 18.46 -9.14
CA ASP A 487 9.87 18.13 -9.61
C ASP A 487 9.79 18.30 -11.13
N LEU A 488 9.01 17.44 -11.77
CA LEU A 488 8.65 17.50 -13.18
C LEU A 488 7.20 17.99 -13.32
N ALA A 489 7.00 19.15 -13.91
CA ALA A 489 5.67 19.62 -14.29
C ALA A 489 5.39 19.36 -15.77
N ILE A 490 4.16 18.99 -16.10
CA ILE A 490 3.64 18.87 -17.47
C ILE A 490 2.51 19.85 -17.63
N THR A 491 2.58 20.71 -18.64
CA THR A 491 1.56 21.75 -18.89
C THR A 491 1.08 21.67 -20.33
N CYS A 492 -0.23 21.57 -20.52
CA CYS A 492 -0.88 21.71 -21.84
C CYS A 492 -0.90 23.18 -22.25
N GLU A 493 -0.36 23.50 -23.42
CA GLU A 493 -0.25 24.87 -23.95
C GLU A 493 -1.26 25.12 -25.08
N LEU A 494 -1.64 24.09 -25.84
CA LEU A 494 -2.62 24.15 -26.92
C LEU A 494 -3.38 22.82 -27.03
N GLY A 495 -4.67 22.91 -27.31
CA GLY A 495 -5.51 21.73 -27.57
C GLY A 495 -5.77 20.88 -26.34
N ALA A 496 -5.81 19.56 -26.52
CA ALA A 496 -5.95 18.54 -25.49
C ALA A 496 -5.03 17.36 -25.79
N VAL A 497 -4.46 16.75 -24.76
CA VAL A 497 -3.51 15.65 -24.91
C VAL A 497 -3.70 14.59 -23.83
N ASP A 498 -3.62 13.32 -24.24
CA ASP A 498 -3.51 12.18 -23.34
C ASP A 498 -2.06 11.69 -23.32
N ILE A 499 -1.50 11.45 -22.16
CA ILE A 499 -0.11 11.04 -21.97
C ILE A 499 -0.10 9.72 -21.20
N ASP A 500 0.63 8.73 -21.74
CA ASP A 500 0.84 7.43 -21.09
C ASP A 500 2.11 7.46 -20.25
N TRP A 501 3.26 7.82 -20.84
CA TRP A 501 4.52 7.89 -20.11
C TRP A 501 5.48 8.95 -20.67
N VAL A 502 6.44 9.31 -19.83
CA VAL A 502 7.56 10.23 -20.13
C VAL A 502 8.88 9.57 -19.77
N GLN A 503 9.97 9.80 -20.54
CA GLN A 503 11.32 9.33 -20.27
C GLN A 503 12.36 10.34 -20.80
N PHE A 504 13.51 10.46 -20.12
CA PHE A 504 14.62 11.36 -20.48
C PHE A 504 15.90 10.62 -20.85
#